data_b6521e4ca6db8928ae3f06e0da003159
#
_entry.id   b6521e4ca6db8928ae3f06e0da003159
#
_cell.length_a   1.000
_cell.length_b   1.000
_cell.length_c   1.000
_cell.angle_alpha   90.00
_cell.angle_beta   90.00
_cell.angle_gamma   90.00
#
_symmetry.space_group_name_H-M   'P 1'
#
loop_
_entity.id
_entity.type
_entity.pdbx_description
1 polymer ?
#
loop_
_entity_poly.entity_id
_entity_poly.type
_entity_poly.pdbx_seq_one_letter_code
_entity_poly.pdbx_strand_id
1 'polypeptide(L)'
;MSRAYFDLEVPGTADLYSMARFAADRGHYVLTIDPPGVGESDAPTDGYDLTPGCVADILDLVVSDVLGRLSLGEVPGVSPGIHLKALGVGHSAGGFLVACQQAHYRTFSALALLGFSNSGLPAVLADEEAAFVDRPEELAAALPGLVRARFGTPLPEGTSAGSDMLLVGARSNEAKAAAARAGSRLLGMVGMACLVPGSIQPELHQIDVPTFVAVGEHDIAGPTSAMPAQLPACRDLTLLTLPGVGHNHNVTDSRHELWDRLERWVLSLAPASFPSDGREPLDGSEQAVP
;
A
#
# COMPACT_ATOMS: atom_id res chain seq x y z
N MET A 1 -6.10 -5.98 -7.00
CA MET A 1 -7.29 -5.17 -6.67
C MET A 1 -7.04 -3.73 -7.09
N SER A 2 -8.09 -2.98 -7.39
CA SER A 2 -8.02 -1.56 -7.74
C SER A 2 -8.04 -0.66 -6.49
N ARG A 3 -7.96 0.67 -6.70
CA ARG A 3 -8.15 1.69 -5.66
C ARG A 3 -9.45 1.49 -4.86
N ALA A 4 -10.47 0.90 -5.48
CA ALA A 4 -11.73 0.60 -4.82
C ALA A 4 -11.60 -0.31 -3.59
N TYR A 5 -10.50 -1.05 -3.42
CA TYR A 5 -10.24 -1.82 -2.20
C TYR A 5 -10.04 -0.94 -0.96
N PHE A 6 -9.54 0.27 -1.14
CA PHE A 6 -9.37 1.23 -0.04
C PHE A 6 -10.60 2.11 0.17
N ASP A 7 -11.56 2.10 -0.76
CA ASP A 7 -12.82 2.84 -0.69
C ASP A 7 -14.01 1.92 -1.00
N LEU A 8 -14.17 0.87 -0.18
CA LEU A 8 -15.21 -0.13 -0.37
C LEU A 8 -16.58 0.43 -0.02
N GLU A 9 -17.51 0.32 -0.97
CA GLU A 9 -18.91 0.61 -0.76
C GLU A 9 -19.69 -0.67 -0.43
N VAL A 10 -20.17 -0.78 0.82
CA VAL A 10 -21.02 -1.88 1.29
C VAL A 10 -22.40 -1.34 1.58
N PRO A 11 -23.46 -1.80 0.86
CA PRO A 11 -24.81 -1.28 1.02
C PRO A 11 -25.31 -1.33 2.47
N GLY A 12 -25.91 -0.22 2.93
CA GLY A 12 -26.49 -0.13 4.27
C GLY A 12 -25.50 0.10 5.41
N THR A 13 -24.20 0.30 5.12
CA THR A 13 -23.17 0.47 6.16
C THR A 13 -22.56 1.87 6.22
N ALA A 14 -23.06 2.81 5.42
CA ALA A 14 -22.40 4.10 5.17
C ALA A 14 -20.90 3.85 4.83
N ASP A 15 -19.98 4.63 5.36
CA ASP A 15 -18.55 4.54 5.01
C ASP A 15 -17.74 3.57 5.88
N LEU A 16 -18.39 2.65 6.59
CA LEU A 16 -17.74 1.75 7.57
C LEU A 16 -16.68 0.79 6.97
N TYR A 17 -16.62 0.66 5.65
CA TYR A 17 -15.65 -0.19 4.95
C TYR A 17 -14.66 0.61 4.09
N SER A 18 -14.73 1.94 4.11
CA SER A 18 -13.80 2.80 3.40
C SER A 18 -12.65 3.25 4.31
N MET A 19 -11.48 2.68 4.11
CA MET A 19 -10.26 3.12 4.76
C MET A 19 -9.88 4.54 4.31
N ALA A 20 -10.14 4.88 3.04
CA ALA A 20 -9.85 6.19 2.49
C ALA A 20 -10.66 7.28 3.20
N ARG A 21 -11.98 7.08 3.38
CA ARG A 21 -12.84 8.04 4.10
C ARG A 21 -12.50 8.09 5.59
N PHE A 22 -12.19 6.95 6.20
CA PHE A 22 -11.72 6.89 7.58
C PHE A 22 -10.49 7.80 7.82
N ALA A 23 -9.53 7.80 6.90
CA ALA A 23 -8.35 8.64 6.97
C ALA A 23 -8.69 10.12 6.66
N ALA A 24 -9.53 10.37 5.64
CA ALA A 24 -9.95 11.72 5.28
C ALA A 24 -10.71 12.43 6.41
N ASP A 25 -11.58 11.71 7.13
CA ASP A 25 -12.32 12.22 8.29
C ASP A 25 -11.40 12.61 9.47
N ARG A 26 -10.16 12.12 9.46
CA ARG A 26 -9.10 12.45 10.44
C ARG A 26 -8.16 13.55 9.97
N GLY A 27 -8.48 14.19 8.83
CA GLY A 27 -7.75 15.35 8.33
C GLY A 27 -6.58 15.01 7.39
N HIS A 28 -6.46 13.76 6.93
CA HIS A 28 -5.47 13.40 5.92
C HIS A 28 -5.96 13.73 4.51
N TYR A 29 -5.07 14.20 3.65
CA TYR A 29 -5.29 14.15 2.20
C TYR A 29 -5.07 12.72 1.72
N VAL A 30 -6.05 12.15 1.04
CA VAL A 30 -6.00 10.75 0.60
C VAL A 30 -5.99 10.69 -0.92
N LEU A 31 -4.96 10.07 -1.47
CA LEU A 31 -4.83 9.76 -2.89
C LEU A 31 -4.94 8.25 -3.08
N THR A 32 -5.96 7.79 -3.77
CA THR A 32 -6.10 6.38 -4.19
C THR A 32 -5.84 6.26 -5.68
N ILE A 33 -4.97 5.33 -6.07
CA ILE A 33 -4.48 5.20 -7.45
C ILE A 33 -4.81 3.81 -7.99
N ASP A 34 -5.33 3.77 -9.20
CA ASP A 34 -5.34 2.57 -10.04
C ASP A 34 -4.08 2.57 -10.91
N PRO A 35 -3.17 1.60 -10.77
CA PRO A 35 -2.04 1.48 -11.69
C PRO A 35 -2.49 1.29 -13.14
N PRO A 36 -1.64 1.57 -14.14
CA PRO A 36 -1.98 1.36 -15.56
C PRO A 36 -2.54 -0.04 -15.83
N GLY A 37 -3.66 -0.12 -16.53
CA GLY A 37 -4.36 -1.36 -16.85
C GLY A 37 -5.18 -1.98 -15.72
N VAL A 38 -5.23 -1.34 -14.55
CA VAL A 38 -6.01 -1.78 -13.37
C VAL A 38 -7.17 -0.81 -13.14
N GLY A 39 -8.32 -1.32 -12.67
CA GLY A 39 -9.48 -0.52 -12.32
C GLY A 39 -9.97 0.33 -13.49
N GLU A 40 -9.99 1.65 -13.30
CA GLU A 40 -10.43 2.63 -14.30
C GLU A 40 -9.28 3.22 -15.12
N SER A 41 -8.02 2.85 -14.83
CA SER A 41 -6.87 3.33 -15.59
C SER A 41 -6.75 2.63 -16.94
N ASP A 42 -6.38 3.40 -17.96
CA ASP A 42 -6.15 2.88 -19.30
C ASP A 42 -5.02 1.84 -19.31
N ALA A 43 -5.20 0.81 -20.15
CA ALA A 43 -4.18 -0.18 -20.39
C ALA A 43 -3.25 0.27 -21.54
N PRO A 44 -1.93 0.03 -21.43
CA PRO A 44 -1.02 0.28 -22.56
C PRO A 44 -1.29 -0.71 -23.69
N THR A 45 -0.77 -0.40 -24.86
CA THR A 45 -0.87 -1.27 -26.06
C THR A 45 -0.19 -2.61 -25.82
N ASP A 46 0.96 -2.62 -25.16
CA ASP A 46 1.65 -3.83 -24.70
C ASP A 46 1.74 -3.84 -23.17
N GLY A 47 0.93 -4.68 -22.54
CA GLY A 47 0.94 -4.83 -21.09
C GLY A 47 2.17 -5.58 -20.55
N TYR A 48 3.02 -6.17 -21.40
CA TYR A 48 4.29 -6.75 -20.96
C TYR A 48 5.35 -5.68 -20.63
N ASP A 49 5.14 -4.43 -21.04
CA ASP A 49 5.96 -3.29 -20.63
C ASP A 49 5.70 -2.88 -19.16
N LEU A 50 4.59 -3.30 -18.57
CA LEU A 50 4.24 -3.02 -17.17
C LEU A 50 5.06 -3.88 -16.19
N THR A 51 6.37 -3.80 -16.29
CA THR A 51 7.28 -4.39 -15.29
C THR A 51 7.10 -3.72 -13.94
N PRO A 52 7.49 -4.36 -12.81
CA PRO A 52 7.47 -3.72 -11.49
C PRO A 52 8.12 -2.34 -11.46
N GLY A 53 9.29 -2.19 -12.10
CA GLY A 53 10.00 -0.91 -12.21
C GLY A 53 9.20 0.13 -12.99
N CYS A 54 8.72 -0.20 -14.19
CA CYS A 54 7.93 0.71 -15.02
C CYS A 54 6.66 1.19 -14.29
N VAL A 55 5.98 0.31 -13.56
CA VAL A 55 4.79 0.70 -12.78
C VAL A 55 5.18 1.61 -11.62
N ALA A 56 6.30 1.33 -10.93
CA ALA A 56 6.81 2.20 -9.87
C ALA A 56 7.17 3.60 -10.40
N ASP A 57 7.78 3.70 -11.59
CA ASP A 57 8.10 4.96 -12.26
C ASP A 57 6.83 5.80 -12.50
N ILE A 58 5.78 5.18 -13.04
CA ILE A 58 4.51 5.85 -13.32
C ILE A 58 3.83 6.31 -12.02
N LEU A 59 3.83 5.46 -10.98
CA LEU A 59 3.24 5.80 -9.69
C LEU A 59 3.98 6.97 -9.03
N ASP A 60 5.30 7.02 -9.15
CA ASP A 60 6.10 8.13 -8.64
C ASP A 60 5.76 9.45 -9.34
N LEU A 61 5.65 9.45 -10.66
CA LEU A 61 5.24 10.62 -11.43
C LEU A 61 3.86 11.13 -10.99
N VAL A 62 2.88 10.22 -10.79
CA VAL A 62 1.53 10.59 -10.33
C VAL A 62 1.56 11.21 -8.92
N VAL A 63 2.28 10.59 -7.98
CA VAL A 63 2.36 11.10 -6.60
C VAL A 63 3.07 12.46 -6.58
N SER A 64 4.16 12.59 -7.33
CA SER A 64 4.94 13.83 -7.42
C SER A 64 4.12 14.97 -8.04
N ASP A 65 3.35 14.72 -9.10
CA ASP A 65 2.43 15.71 -9.71
C ASP A 65 1.38 16.17 -8.70
N VAL A 66 0.71 15.23 -8.01
CA VAL A 66 -0.33 15.56 -7.04
C VAL A 66 0.23 16.36 -5.86
N LEU A 67 1.40 16.00 -5.33
CA LEU A 67 2.07 16.76 -4.26
C LEU A 67 2.44 18.17 -4.72
N GLY A 68 2.93 18.30 -5.95
CA GLY A 68 3.21 19.60 -6.57
C GLY A 68 1.95 20.48 -6.66
N ARG A 69 0.86 19.95 -7.17
CA ARG A 69 -0.43 20.65 -7.30
C ARG A 69 -1.02 21.04 -5.94
N LEU A 70 -0.92 20.17 -4.93
CA LEU A 70 -1.31 20.49 -3.56
C LEU A 70 -0.48 21.67 -3.02
N SER A 71 0.85 21.65 -3.21
CA SER A 71 1.75 22.72 -2.77
C SER A 71 1.45 24.06 -3.48
N LEU A 72 1.04 24.05 -4.73
CA LEU A 72 0.66 25.24 -5.49
C LEU A 72 -0.77 25.72 -5.19
N GLY A 73 -1.57 24.98 -4.42
CA GLY A 73 -2.99 25.31 -4.15
C GLY A 73 -3.89 25.07 -5.36
N GLU A 74 -3.49 24.23 -6.31
CA GLU A 74 -4.26 23.89 -7.51
C GLU A 74 -5.37 22.87 -7.24
N VAL A 75 -5.38 22.29 -6.04
CA VAL A 75 -6.45 21.38 -5.60
C VAL A 75 -7.52 22.17 -4.84
N PRO A 76 -8.81 22.06 -5.22
CA PRO A 76 -9.88 22.80 -4.57
C PRO A 76 -9.89 22.61 -3.04
N GLY A 77 -9.98 23.71 -2.31
CA GLY A 77 -10.02 23.70 -0.84
C GLY A 77 -8.64 23.57 -0.17
N VAL A 78 -7.56 23.53 -0.92
CA VAL A 78 -6.20 23.49 -0.41
C VAL A 78 -5.54 24.86 -0.58
N SER A 79 -4.96 25.39 0.50
CA SER A 79 -4.18 26.64 0.44
C SER A 79 -2.79 26.39 -0.14
N PRO A 80 -2.24 27.33 -0.94
CA PRO A 80 -0.87 27.20 -1.43
C PRO A 80 0.16 27.23 -0.29
N GLY A 81 1.34 26.66 -0.53
CA GLY A 81 2.45 26.64 0.42
C GLY A 81 2.39 25.49 1.44
N ILE A 82 1.46 24.55 1.31
CA ILE A 82 1.42 23.35 2.15
C ILE A 82 2.53 22.38 1.72
N HIS A 83 3.41 22.02 2.66
CA HIS A 83 4.42 20.98 2.48
C HIS A 83 3.96 19.70 3.18
N LEU A 84 3.46 18.77 2.40
CA LEU A 84 2.96 17.48 2.90
C LEU A 84 4.05 16.42 2.90
N LYS A 85 4.03 15.56 3.92
CA LYS A 85 4.77 14.31 3.93
C LYS A 85 3.85 13.21 3.40
N ALA A 86 4.32 12.47 2.40
CA ALA A 86 3.57 11.36 1.86
C ALA A 86 3.83 10.07 2.65
N LEU A 87 2.76 9.35 2.98
CA LEU A 87 2.77 7.98 3.46
C LEU A 87 2.39 7.06 2.31
N GLY A 88 3.25 6.12 1.96
CA GLY A 88 2.92 5.06 1.00
C GLY A 88 2.15 3.93 1.68
N VAL A 89 0.91 3.67 1.26
CA VAL A 89 0.09 2.57 1.77
C VAL A 89 -0.18 1.58 0.64
N GLY A 90 0.25 0.34 0.80
CA GLY A 90 0.03 -0.70 -0.20
C GLY A 90 -0.49 -2.00 0.42
N HIS A 91 -1.46 -2.63 -0.24
CA HIS A 91 -1.97 -3.94 0.14
C HIS A 91 -1.58 -4.99 -0.90
N SER A 92 -1.02 -6.12 -0.46
CA SER A 92 -0.64 -7.23 -1.35
C SER A 92 0.33 -6.77 -2.45
N ALA A 93 0.01 -6.96 -3.72
CA ALA A 93 0.78 -6.43 -4.85
C ALA A 93 0.95 -4.89 -4.81
N GLY A 94 0.02 -4.16 -4.16
CA GLY A 94 0.19 -2.73 -3.89
C GLY A 94 1.33 -2.45 -2.90
N GLY A 95 1.51 -3.29 -1.89
CA GLY A 95 2.66 -3.22 -0.97
C GLY A 95 3.98 -3.47 -1.68
N PHE A 96 3.99 -4.44 -2.60
CA PHE A 96 5.13 -4.69 -3.49
C PHE A 96 5.50 -3.45 -4.31
N LEU A 97 4.52 -2.82 -4.97
CA LEU A 97 4.74 -1.62 -5.80
C LEU A 97 5.20 -0.41 -4.99
N VAL A 98 4.61 -0.17 -3.82
CA VAL A 98 5.01 0.92 -2.91
C VAL A 98 6.45 0.71 -2.42
N ALA A 99 6.86 -0.54 -2.15
CA ALA A 99 8.23 -0.86 -1.78
C ALA A 99 9.21 -0.60 -2.92
N CYS A 100 8.89 -1.01 -4.16
CA CYS A 100 9.69 -0.70 -5.34
C CYS A 100 9.81 0.80 -5.57
N GLN A 101 8.70 1.54 -5.51
CA GLN A 101 8.69 3.00 -5.67
C GLN A 101 9.57 3.68 -4.62
N GLN A 102 9.47 3.28 -3.34
CA GLN A 102 10.29 3.83 -2.28
C GLN A 102 11.78 3.57 -2.50
N ALA A 103 12.15 2.36 -2.91
CA ALA A 103 13.54 2.00 -3.16
C ALA A 103 14.16 2.84 -4.28
N HIS A 104 13.41 3.07 -5.36
CA HIS A 104 13.92 3.79 -6.53
C HIS A 104 13.88 5.31 -6.37
N TYR A 105 12.84 5.87 -5.75
CA TYR A 105 12.54 7.31 -5.77
C TYR A 105 12.54 7.99 -4.41
N ARG A 106 12.50 7.22 -3.32
CA ARG A 106 12.38 7.77 -1.96
C ARG A 106 11.17 8.71 -1.81
N THR A 107 10.08 8.38 -2.47
CA THR A 107 8.85 9.19 -2.57
C THR A 107 8.21 9.44 -1.21
N PHE A 108 8.26 8.45 -0.32
CA PHE A 108 7.50 8.44 0.92
C PHE A 108 8.37 8.72 2.14
N SER A 109 7.80 9.42 3.13
CA SER A 109 8.43 9.62 4.44
C SER A 109 8.26 8.43 5.38
N ALA A 110 7.29 7.56 5.09
CA ALA A 110 6.99 6.34 5.81
C ALA A 110 6.18 5.39 4.93
N LEU A 111 6.16 4.09 5.25
CA LEU A 111 5.43 3.07 4.51
C LEU A 111 4.46 2.31 5.42
N ALA A 112 3.32 1.89 4.85
CA ALA A 112 2.43 0.88 5.43
C ALA A 112 2.24 -0.26 4.43
N LEU A 113 2.82 -1.42 4.74
CA LEU A 113 2.80 -2.63 3.93
C LEU A 113 1.79 -3.60 4.53
N LEU A 114 0.63 -3.72 3.89
CA LEU A 114 -0.50 -4.50 4.37
C LEU A 114 -0.63 -5.80 3.56
N GLY A 115 -0.70 -6.95 4.22
CA GLY A 115 -0.80 -8.23 3.52
C GLY A 115 0.36 -8.49 2.56
N PHE A 116 1.55 -8.02 2.90
CA PHE A 116 2.73 -8.12 2.05
C PHE A 116 3.92 -8.68 2.80
N SER A 117 4.66 -9.54 2.11
CA SER A 117 6.05 -9.92 2.41
C SER A 117 6.74 -10.34 1.11
N ASN A 118 8.07 -10.44 1.14
CA ASN A 118 8.85 -10.97 0.01
C ASN A 118 9.04 -12.50 0.08
N SER A 119 8.21 -13.18 0.88
CA SER A 119 8.25 -14.65 1.02
C SER A 119 7.59 -15.38 -0.14
N GLY A 120 6.89 -14.66 -1.00
CA GLY A 120 6.17 -15.22 -2.15
C GLY A 120 5.16 -16.30 -1.76
N LEU A 121 4.81 -17.15 -2.71
CA LEU A 121 3.90 -18.29 -2.52
C LEU A 121 4.53 -19.56 -3.06
N PRO A 122 5.59 -20.10 -2.42
CA PRO A 122 6.36 -21.22 -2.94
C PRO A 122 5.52 -22.49 -3.21
N ALA A 123 4.43 -22.69 -2.46
CA ALA A 123 3.57 -23.86 -2.62
C ALA A 123 2.77 -23.88 -3.93
N VAL A 124 2.68 -22.76 -4.65
CA VAL A 124 1.93 -22.66 -5.91
C VAL A 124 2.81 -22.45 -7.14
N LEU A 125 4.15 -22.43 -6.96
CA LEU A 125 5.09 -22.27 -8.07
C LEU A 125 5.20 -23.55 -8.88
N ALA A 126 5.30 -23.41 -10.20
CA ALA A 126 5.79 -24.46 -11.07
C ALA A 126 7.32 -24.59 -10.92
N ASP A 127 7.89 -25.73 -11.34
CA ASP A 127 9.34 -25.99 -11.22
C ASP A 127 10.16 -24.91 -11.97
N GLU A 128 9.68 -24.45 -13.13
CA GLU A 128 10.32 -23.42 -13.94
C GLU A 128 10.30 -22.06 -13.23
N GLU A 129 9.28 -21.77 -12.43
CA GLU A 129 9.14 -20.53 -11.65
C GLU A 129 10.00 -20.61 -10.38
N ALA A 130 10.03 -21.77 -9.72
CA ALA A 130 10.81 -22.03 -8.52
C ALA A 130 12.33 -21.88 -8.75
N ALA A 131 12.79 -22.05 -10.00
CA ALA A 131 14.18 -21.84 -10.39
C ALA A 131 14.68 -20.41 -10.15
N PHE A 132 13.79 -19.43 -9.99
CA PHE A 132 14.11 -18.02 -9.81
C PHE A 132 14.02 -17.54 -8.34
N VAL A 133 13.76 -18.44 -7.40
CA VAL A 133 13.74 -18.10 -5.97
C VAL A 133 15.09 -17.49 -5.56
N ASP A 134 15.06 -16.34 -4.89
CA ASP A 134 16.22 -15.54 -4.47
C ASP A 134 17.16 -15.12 -5.62
N ARG A 135 16.62 -15.02 -6.84
CA ARG A 135 17.34 -14.57 -8.05
C ARG A 135 16.60 -13.40 -8.74
N PRO A 136 16.51 -12.24 -8.11
CA PRO A 136 15.67 -11.13 -8.60
C PRO A 136 16.03 -10.65 -10.01
N GLU A 137 17.32 -10.56 -10.35
CA GLU A 137 17.75 -10.09 -11.67
C GLU A 137 17.41 -11.09 -12.78
N GLU A 138 17.61 -12.39 -12.52
CA GLU A 138 17.27 -13.45 -13.47
C GLU A 138 15.75 -13.53 -13.64
N LEU A 139 15.00 -13.40 -12.53
CA LEU A 139 13.54 -13.33 -12.55
C LEU A 139 13.04 -12.16 -13.39
N ALA A 140 13.58 -10.95 -13.19
CA ALA A 140 13.18 -9.76 -13.93
C ALA A 140 13.30 -9.96 -15.45
N ALA A 141 14.39 -10.59 -15.90
CA ALA A 141 14.61 -10.93 -17.30
C ALA A 141 13.64 -12.01 -17.83
N ALA A 142 13.22 -12.94 -16.98
CA ALA A 142 12.36 -14.06 -17.33
C ALA A 142 10.85 -13.74 -17.25
N LEU A 143 10.46 -12.65 -16.54
CA LEU A 143 9.05 -12.31 -16.25
C LEU A 143 8.13 -12.38 -17.47
N PRO A 144 8.46 -11.79 -18.66
CA PRO A 144 7.55 -11.85 -19.80
C PRO A 144 7.25 -13.27 -20.26
N GLY A 145 8.24 -14.16 -20.20
CA GLY A 145 8.10 -15.57 -20.56
C GLY A 145 7.23 -16.33 -19.54
N LEU A 146 7.50 -16.14 -18.25
CA LEU A 146 6.76 -16.77 -17.17
C LEU A 146 5.29 -16.31 -17.15
N VAL A 147 5.04 -15.03 -17.38
CA VAL A 147 3.67 -14.47 -17.45
C VAL A 147 2.90 -15.07 -18.62
N ARG A 148 3.53 -15.21 -19.81
CA ARG A 148 2.89 -15.88 -20.96
C ARG A 148 2.56 -17.32 -20.65
N ALA A 149 3.47 -18.04 -20.02
CA ALA A 149 3.27 -19.45 -19.68
C ALA A 149 2.15 -19.63 -18.65
N ARG A 150 2.14 -18.82 -17.58
CA ARG A 150 1.20 -18.99 -16.48
C ARG A 150 -0.18 -18.38 -16.73
N PHE A 151 -0.24 -17.17 -17.29
CA PHE A 151 -1.46 -16.37 -17.41
C PHE A 151 -1.96 -16.22 -18.85
N GLY A 152 -1.12 -16.49 -19.85
CA GLY A 152 -1.44 -16.32 -21.28
C GLY A 152 -1.53 -14.86 -21.73
N THR A 153 -1.65 -13.91 -20.81
CA THR A 153 -1.82 -12.47 -21.06
C THR A 153 -1.12 -11.66 -19.98
N PRO A 154 -0.62 -10.43 -20.29
CA PRO A 154 0.01 -9.58 -19.29
C PRO A 154 -0.98 -8.93 -18.30
N LEU A 155 -2.28 -8.91 -18.65
CA LEU A 155 -3.35 -8.34 -17.83
C LEU A 155 -4.47 -9.37 -17.64
N PRO A 156 -4.21 -10.50 -16.95
CA PRO A 156 -5.23 -11.51 -16.72
C PRO A 156 -6.35 -10.98 -15.79
N GLU A 157 -7.56 -11.46 -15.99
CA GLU A 157 -8.65 -11.16 -15.07
C GLU A 157 -8.32 -11.66 -13.66
N GLY A 158 -8.51 -10.79 -12.67
CA GLY A 158 -8.26 -11.12 -11.27
C GLY A 158 -9.35 -12.05 -10.73
N THR A 159 -9.01 -13.30 -10.52
CA THR A 159 -9.98 -14.33 -10.08
C THR A 159 -10.02 -14.53 -8.57
N SER A 160 -9.04 -14.02 -7.83
CA SER A 160 -8.79 -14.44 -6.45
C SER A 160 -9.39 -13.57 -5.36
N ALA A 161 -9.88 -12.36 -5.68
CA ALA A 161 -10.39 -11.43 -4.65
C ALA A 161 -11.57 -12.00 -3.83
N GLY A 162 -12.27 -13.00 -4.35
CA GLY A 162 -13.41 -13.67 -3.72
C GLY A 162 -13.13 -15.08 -3.19
N SER A 163 -11.88 -15.57 -3.19
CA SER A 163 -11.60 -16.91 -2.65
C SER A 163 -11.75 -16.91 -1.12
N ASP A 164 -12.35 -17.98 -0.57
CA ASP A 164 -12.58 -18.12 0.88
C ASP A 164 -11.30 -17.96 1.70
N MET A 165 -10.17 -18.42 1.19
CA MET A 165 -8.86 -18.30 1.84
C MET A 165 -8.45 -16.83 2.02
N LEU A 166 -8.72 -15.97 1.06
CA LEU A 166 -8.39 -14.54 1.15
C LEU A 166 -9.37 -13.77 2.04
N LEU A 167 -10.57 -14.32 2.29
CA LEU A 167 -11.67 -13.68 3.00
C LEU A 167 -11.86 -14.22 4.43
N VAL A 168 -10.90 -14.97 4.95
CA VAL A 168 -10.95 -15.44 6.36
C VAL A 168 -11.16 -14.24 7.28
N GLY A 169 -12.11 -14.35 8.21
CA GLY A 169 -12.50 -13.28 9.14
C GLY A 169 -13.57 -12.30 8.60
N ALA A 170 -13.88 -12.34 7.30
CA ALA A 170 -14.99 -11.57 6.74
C ALA A 170 -16.31 -12.32 6.96
N ARG A 171 -17.20 -11.73 7.77
CA ARG A 171 -18.50 -12.36 8.13
C ARG A 171 -19.64 -11.88 7.23
N SER A 172 -19.65 -10.61 6.84
CA SER A 172 -20.69 -10.03 6.00
C SER A 172 -20.58 -10.51 4.55
N ASN A 173 -21.68 -11.07 4.01
CA ASN A 173 -21.76 -11.43 2.60
C ASN A 173 -21.73 -10.19 1.69
N GLU A 174 -22.26 -9.08 2.15
CA GLU A 174 -22.24 -7.80 1.44
C GLU A 174 -20.82 -7.26 1.33
N ALA A 175 -20.00 -7.38 2.41
CA ALA A 175 -18.60 -7.01 2.40
C ALA A 175 -17.76 -7.91 1.48
N LYS A 176 -18.02 -9.23 1.48
CA LYS A 176 -17.39 -10.17 0.55
C LYS A 176 -17.73 -9.84 -0.91
N ALA A 177 -19.00 -9.52 -1.19
CA ALA A 177 -19.44 -9.09 -2.50
C ALA A 177 -18.82 -7.75 -2.92
N ALA A 178 -18.64 -6.80 -1.99
CA ALA A 178 -17.95 -5.55 -2.25
C ALA A 178 -16.48 -5.78 -2.60
N ALA A 179 -15.77 -6.65 -1.86
CA ALA A 179 -14.39 -7.04 -2.19
C ALA A 179 -14.29 -7.67 -3.58
N ALA A 180 -15.25 -8.52 -3.95
CA ALA A 180 -15.29 -9.13 -5.29
C ALA A 180 -15.48 -8.07 -6.39
N ARG A 181 -16.35 -7.07 -6.16
CA ARG A 181 -16.55 -5.94 -7.10
C ARG A 181 -15.31 -5.03 -7.19
N ALA A 182 -14.56 -4.86 -6.11
CA ALA A 182 -13.28 -4.13 -6.11
C ALA A 182 -12.15 -4.93 -6.79
N GLY A 183 -12.39 -6.18 -7.15
CA GLY A 183 -11.51 -6.98 -7.99
C GLY A 183 -11.31 -6.32 -9.35
N SER A 184 -10.12 -6.48 -9.91
CA SER A 184 -9.77 -5.94 -11.22
C SER A 184 -8.78 -6.89 -11.90
N ARG A 185 -8.35 -6.53 -13.11
CA ARG A 185 -7.24 -7.21 -13.77
C ARG A 185 -6.01 -7.23 -12.85
N LEU A 186 -5.25 -8.29 -12.96
CA LEU A 186 -3.94 -8.41 -12.34
C LEU A 186 -2.88 -7.80 -13.28
N LEU A 187 -1.93 -7.07 -12.73
CA LEU A 187 -0.67 -6.78 -13.43
C LEU A 187 0.14 -8.08 -13.46
N GLY A 188 0.12 -8.81 -14.57
CA GLY A 188 0.72 -10.15 -14.64
C GLY A 188 2.20 -10.16 -14.30
N MET A 189 2.96 -9.15 -14.74
CA MET A 189 4.38 -9.01 -14.43
C MET A 189 4.62 -8.83 -12.92
N VAL A 190 3.85 -7.94 -12.27
CA VAL A 190 3.88 -7.72 -10.82
C VAL A 190 3.38 -8.95 -10.08
N GLY A 191 2.25 -9.52 -10.52
CA GLY A 191 1.68 -10.72 -9.93
C GLY A 191 2.63 -11.91 -9.95
N MET A 192 3.31 -12.15 -11.07
CA MET A 192 4.33 -13.19 -11.18
C MET A 192 5.50 -12.95 -10.22
N ALA A 193 6.01 -11.72 -10.17
CA ALA A 193 7.07 -11.36 -9.23
C ALA A 193 6.64 -11.56 -7.78
N CYS A 194 5.40 -11.19 -7.39
CA CYS A 194 4.87 -11.42 -6.04
C CYS A 194 4.79 -12.89 -5.64
N LEU A 195 4.68 -13.83 -6.60
CA LEU A 195 4.64 -15.26 -6.30
C LEU A 195 6.01 -15.83 -5.94
N VAL A 196 7.09 -15.28 -6.51
CA VAL A 196 8.45 -15.82 -6.37
C VAL A 196 9.13 -15.22 -5.13
N PRO A 197 9.55 -16.05 -4.15
CA PRO A 197 10.31 -15.59 -2.98
C PRO A 197 11.58 -14.83 -3.39
N GLY A 198 11.90 -13.76 -2.65
CA GLY A 198 13.12 -13.00 -2.88
C GLY A 198 13.09 -12.03 -4.06
N SER A 199 11.97 -11.89 -4.76
CA SER A 199 11.85 -11.19 -6.05
C SER A 199 12.23 -9.70 -6.03
N ILE A 200 12.06 -9.00 -4.90
CA ILE A 200 12.47 -7.59 -4.70
C ILE A 200 13.35 -7.43 -3.46
N GLN A 201 14.19 -8.40 -3.18
CA GLN A 201 15.10 -8.31 -2.04
C GLN A 201 16.06 -7.11 -2.12
N PRO A 202 16.63 -6.75 -3.29
CA PRO A 202 17.49 -5.58 -3.42
C PRO A 202 16.75 -4.27 -3.09
N GLU A 203 15.49 -4.13 -3.49
CA GLU A 203 14.65 -2.97 -3.20
C GLU A 203 14.33 -2.88 -1.71
N LEU A 204 13.92 -3.98 -1.09
CA LEU A 204 13.60 -4.00 0.33
C LEU A 204 14.80 -3.66 1.21
N HIS A 205 16.00 -4.03 0.80
CA HIS A 205 17.23 -3.67 1.52
C HIS A 205 17.55 -2.18 1.52
N GLN A 206 16.93 -1.40 0.63
CA GLN A 206 17.12 0.05 0.52
C GLN A 206 16.09 0.86 1.34
N ILE A 207 15.06 0.20 1.89
CA ILE A 207 14.01 0.89 2.65
C ILE A 207 14.55 1.22 4.05
N ASP A 208 14.76 2.51 4.28
CA ASP A 208 15.32 3.08 5.52
C ASP A 208 14.32 3.98 6.27
N VAL A 209 13.12 4.17 5.75
CA VAL A 209 12.05 4.97 6.38
C VAL A 209 11.26 4.15 7.40
N PRO A 210 10.59 4.81 8.37
CA PRO A 210 9.65 4.14 9.26
C PRO A 210 8.64 3.30 8.48
N THR A 211 8.48 2.03 8.88
CA THR A 211 7.62 1.09 8.15
C THR A 211 6.69 0.34 9.11
N PHE A 212 5.40 0.40 8.80
CA PHE A 212 4.35 -0.37 9.46
C PHE A 212 3.98 -1.56 8.59
N VAL A 213 4.05 -2.77 9.15
CA VAL A 213 3.67 -4.00 8.47
C VAL A 213 2.50 -4.64 9.18
N ALA A 214 1.43 -4.93 8.46
CA ALA A 214 0.30 -5.67 9.00
C ALA A 214 -0.04 -6.87 8.12
N VAL A 215 -0.23 -8.03 8.75
CA VAL A 215 -0.74 -9.23 8.10
C VAL A 215 -1.83 -9.87 8.95
N GLY A 216 -2.71 -10.65 8.36
CA GLY A 216 -3.62 -11.51 9.09
C GLY A 216 -2.88 -12.76 9.62
N GLU A 217 -3.39 -13.35 10.70
CA GLU A 217 -2.87 -14.62 11.24
C GLU A 217 -2.92 -15.76 10.18
N HIS A 218 -3.91 -15.70 9.31
CA HIS A 218 -4.12 -16.66 8.22
C HIS A 218 -3.84 -16.05 6.84
N ASP A 219 -2.97 -15.04 6.79
CA ASP A 219 -2.62 -14.34 5.56
C ASP A 219 -1.70 -15.20 4.67
N ILE A 220 -1.92 -15.13 3.37
CA ILE A 220 -1.03 -15.75 2.38
C ILE A 220 0.37 -15.11 2.36
N ALA A 221 0.50 -13.86 2.82
CA ALA A 221 1.78 -13.17 2.92
C ALA A 221 2.73 -13.80 3.96
N GLY A 222 2.22 -14.69 4.81
CA GLY A 222 3.00 -15.33 5.87
C GLY A 222 3.19 -14.45 7.11
N PRO A 223 4.00 -14.91 8.09
CA PRO A 223 4.10 -14.26 9.38
C PRO A 223 4.93 -12.97 9.33
N THR A 224 4.52 -11.97 10.13
CA THR A 224 5.29 -10.72 10.31
C THR A 224 6.72 -10.93 10.80
N SER A 225 7.00 -12.05 11.46
CA SER A 225 8.34 -12.39 11.99
C SER A 225 9.42 -12.51 10.91
N ALA A 226 9.04 -12.68 9.64
CA ALA A 226 9.99 -12.69 8.51
C ALA A 226 10.45 -11.27 8.09
N MET A 227 9.69 -10.23 8.41
CA MET A 227 9.91 -8.87 7.90
C MET A 227 11.20 -8.20 8.37
N PRO A 228 11.69 -8.36 9.62
CA PRO A 228 12.95 -7.74 10.03
C PRO A 228 14.16 -8.17 9.18
N ALA A 229 14.18 -9.42 8.74
CA ALA A 229 15.25 -9.91 7.87
C ALA A 229 15.13 -9.37 6.42
N GLN A 230 13.91 -9.05 5.98
CA GLN A 230 13.64 -8.51 4.65
C GLN A 230 13.87 -7.00 4.57
N LEU A 231 13.83 -6.28 5.69
CA LEU A 231 13.97 -4.81 5.79
C LEU A 231 15.17 -4.41 6.71
N PRO A 232 16.39 -4.85 6.40
CA PRO A 232 17.53 -4.67 7.33
C PRO A 232 17.96 -3.21 7.51
N ALA A 233 17.65 -2.31 6.58
CA ALA A 233 17.93 -0.88 6.69
C ALA A 233 16.88 -0.11 7.48
N CYS A 234 15.68 -0.66 7.65
CA CYS A 234 14.58 -0.04 8.37
C CYS A 234 14.83 -0.10 9.88
N ARG A 235 15.03 1.06 10.51
CA ARG A 235 15.33 1.17 11.96
C ARG A 235 14.09 1.34 12.83
N ASP A 236 12.98 1.75 12.23
CA ASP A 236 11.68 1.93 12.88
C ASP A 236 10.65 1.04 12.19
N LEU A 237 10.55 -0.20 12.67
CA LEU A 237 9.70 -1.24 12.10
C LEU A 237 8.62 -1.64 13.10
N THR A 238 7.38 -1.33 12.77
CA THR A 238 6.20 -1.75 13.54
C THR A 238 5.54 -2.94 12.87
N LEU A 239 5.29 -4.00 13.64
CA LEU A 239 4.69 -5.24 13.17
C LEU A 239 3.34 -5.47 13.84
N LEU A 240 2.30 -5.76 13.06
CA LEU A 240 0.96 -6.10 13.53
C LEU A 240 0.48 -7.40 12.89
N THR A 241 0.10 -8.36 13.73
CA THR A 241 -0.64 -9.55 13.27
C THR A 241 -2.08 -9.44 13.73
N LEU A 242 -3.04 -9.55 12.81
CA LEU A 242 -4.48 -9.48 13.10
C LEU A 242 -5.02 -10.89 13.37
N PRO A 243 -5.47 -11.19 14.58
CA PRO A 243 -5.94 -12.52 14.95
C PRO A 243 -7.18 -12.95 14.16
N GLY A 244 -7.21 -14.19 13.67
CA GLY A 244 -8.34 -14.76 12.95
C GLY A 244 -8.64 -14.15 11.58
N VAL A 245 -7.71 -13.37 11.03
CA VAL A 245 -7.88 -12.61 9.78
C VAL A 245 -7.02 -13.23 8.67
N GLY A 246 -7.57 -13.27 7.46
CA GLY A 246 -6.86 -13.65 6.23
C GLY A 246 -6.29 -12.43 5.52
N HIS A 247 -6.21 -12.51 4.19
CA HIS A 247 -5.52 -11.53 3.36
C HIS A 247 -6.28 -10.20 3.17
N ASN A 248 -7.60 -10.25 3.01
CA ASN A 248 -8.40 -9.07 2.70
C ASN A 248 -8.86 -8.34 3.97
N HIS A 249 -7.97 -7.60 4.61
CA HIS A 249 -8.16 -6.97 5.92
C HIS A 249 -9.36 -6.02 5.96
N ASN A 250 -9.59 -5.21 4.90
CA ASN A 250 -10.62 -4.17 4.88
C ASN A 250 -12.07 -4.70 4.88
N VAL A 251 -12.28 -6.00 4.66
CA VAL A 251 -13.62 -6.62 4.71
C VAL A 251 -13.88 -7.42 5.99
N THR A 252 -12.91 -7.46 6.91
CA THR A 252 -13.04 -8.19 8.17
C THR A 252 -13.61 -7.31 9.27
N ASP A 253 -14.08 -7.91 10.37
CA ASP A 253 -14.56 -7.18 11.53
C ASP A 253 -13.42 -6.42 12.24
N SER A 254 -12.18 -6.90 12.12
CA SER A 254 -10.99 -6.30 12.72
C SER A 254 -10.42 -5.11 11.91
N ARG A 255 -11.04 -4.70 10.79
CA ARG A 255 -10.54 -3.59 9.96
C ARG A 255 -10.31 -2.30 10.73
N HIS A 256 -11.22 -1.95 11.64
CA HIS A 256 -11.08 -0.73 12.45
C HIS A 256 -9.91 -0.82 13.43
N GLU A 257 -9.59 -2.00 13.96
CA GLU A 257 -8.38 -2.18 14.77
C GLU A 257 -7.13 -1.89 13.95
N LEU A 258 -7.05 -2.40 12.72
CA LEU A 258 -5.95 -2.11 11.81
C LEU A 258 -5.83 -0.60 11.53
N TRP A 259 -6.95 0.03 11.16
CA TRP A 259 -6.96 1.45 10.79
C TRP A 259 -6.61 2.36 11.97
N ASP A 260 -7.15 2.08 13.16
CA ASP A 260 -6.84 2.81 14.38
C ASP A 260 -5.38 2.61 14.84
N ARG A 261 -4.79 1.42 14.60
CA ARG A 261 -3.38 1.16 14.90
C ARG A 261 -2.49 1.93 13.93
N LEU A 262 -2.81 1.90 12.64
CA LEU A 262 -2.09 2.65 11.62
C LEU A 262 -2.16 4.15 11.88
N GLU A 263 -3.34 4.70 12.18
CA GLU A 263 -3.54 6.11 12.51
C GLU A 263 -2.66 6.54 13.70
N ARG A 264 -2.71 5.80 14.81
CA ARG A 264 -1.86 6.10 15.99
C ARG A 264 -0.37 6.04 15.67
N TRP A 265 0.04 5.10 14.82
CA TRP A 265 1.41 5.02 14.38
C TRP A 265 1.79 6.23 13.52
N VAL A 266 0.98 6.64 12.55
CA VAL A 266 1.19 7.84 11.74
C VAL A 266 1.34 9.08 12.60
N LEU A 267 0.46 9.26 13.58
CA LEU A 267 0.53 10.39 14.51
C LEU A 267 1.81 10.37 15.37
N SER A 268 2.37 9.20 15.66
CA SER A 268 3.64 9.08 16.40
C SER A 268 4.88 9.47 15.57
N LEU A 269 4.78 9.46 14.23
CA LEU A 269 5.85 9.89 13.32
C LEU A 269 5.92 11.42 13.16
N ALA A 270 4.89 12.15 13.60
CA ALA A 270 4.90 13.59 13.56
C ALA A 270 6.03 14.09 14.48
N PRO A 271 6.90 15.03 14.02
CA PRO A 271 7.92 15.58 14.90
C PRO A 271 7.25 16.21 16.13
N ALA A 272 7.79 15.95 17.31
CA ALA A 272 7.38 16.56 18.59
C ALA A 272 7.69 18.07 18.63
N SER A 273 7.57 18.77 17.52
CA SER A 273 7.78 20.21 17.39
C SER A 273 6.76 20.79 16.43
N PHE A 274 5.56 21.08 16.98
CA PHE A 274 4.96 22.34 16.55
C PHE A 274 5.89 23.43 17.06
N PRO A 275 6.35 24.40 16.24
CA PRO A 275 6.88 25.61 16.80
C PRO A 275 5.77 26.17 17.69
N SER A 276 6.06 26.35 18.98
CA SER A 276 5.23 27.18 19.83
C SER A 276 4.96 28.45 19.04
N ASP A 277 3.69 28.69 18.72
CA ASP A 277 3.22 29.94 18.16
C ASP A 277 3.86 31.03 19.02
N GLY A 278 4.77 31.83 18.44
CA GLY A 278 5.55 32.83 19.14
C GLY A 278 4.68 34.02 19.60
N ARG A 279 3.60 33.75 20.29
CA ARG A 279 2.85 34.72 21.07
C ARG A 279 3.48 34.74 22.46
N GLU A 280 4.38 35.70 22.67
CA GLU A 280 4.70 36.13 24.00
C GLU A 280 3.39 36.45 24.75
N PRO A 281 3.23 36.03 26.01
CA PRO A 281 2.12 36.46 26.82
C PRO A 281 2.23 37.99 26.92
N LEU A 282 1.16 38.69 26.52
CA LEU A 282 1.02 40.10 26.72
C LEU A 282 1.25 40.35 28.22
N ASP A 283 2.38 40.97 28.53
CA ASP A 283 2.73 41.43 29.86
C ASP A 283 1.68 42.47 30.31
N GLY A 284 0.80 42.02 31.17
CA GLY A 284 -0.24 42.85 31.81
C GLY A 284 0.32 43.72 32.91
N SER A 285 1.31 44.56 32.62
CA SER A 285 1.68 45.65 33.55
C SER A 285 0.77 46.85 33.32
N GLU A 286 -0.38 46.87 33.97
CA GLU A 286 -1.11 48.09 34.24
C GLU A 286 -0.21 49.08 35.00
N GLN A 287 0.29 50.10 34.32
CA GLN A 287 0.81 51.28 34.97
C GLN A 287 -0.38 52.15 35.37
N ALA A 288 -0.66 52.20 36.68
CA ALA A 288 -1.43 53.24 37.30
C ALA A 288 -0.68 54.56 37.14
N VAL A 289 -1.31 55.58 36.60
CA VAL A 289 -0.85 56.96 36.54
C VAL A 289 -1.78 57.86 37.42
N PRO A 290 -1.27 58.82 38.15
CA PRO A 290 -1.87 59.46 39.30
C PRO A 290 -3.07 60.38 38.99
#